data_25d07ff384ca12884622f13aa9cc419e
#
_entry.id   25d07ff384ca12884622f13aa9cc419e
#
_cell.length_a   1.000
_cell.length_b   1.000
_cell.length_c   1.000
_cell.angle_alpha   90.00
_cell.angle_beta   90.00
_cell.angle_gamma   90.00
#
_symmetry.space_group_name_H-M   'P 1'
#
loop_
_entity.id
_entity.type
_entity.pdbx_description
1 polymer ?
#
loop_
_entity_poly.entity_id
_entity_poly.type
_entity_poly.pdbx_seq_one_letter_code
_entity_poly.pdbx_strand_id
1 'polypeptide(L)'
;MTTYPYESQWGDLACNAPLIERGESPADRFDWRTEGYPSEADYLFWSGHVCGLAGLRSVLKAWIPAAGALGMHELITRAVARAALTRDGDDVGGLYYRPFAEWVRDDFGIEAVVHPRIAVPELLAEVGEGRVVLASVSSEVRYPKRPATRRGGHLVLVHAFDGETATFHNPSGVGSTAADARLGVADFARFSAERGVTLVRPV
;
A
#
# COMPACT_ATOMS: atom_id res chain seq x y z
N MET A 1 -12.53 3.61 17.26
CA MET A 1 -11.46 3.11 16.36
C MET A 1 -11.54 3.85 15.05
N THR A 2 -10.42 4.30 14.50
CA THR A 2 -10.37 4.92 13.16
C THR A 2 -10.59 3.83 12.11
N THR A 3 -11.52 4.06 11.16
CA THR A 3 -11.75 3.16 10.03
C THR A 3 -10.90 3.63 8.86
N TYR A 4 -10.12 2.73 8.29
CA TYR A 4 -9.31 2.98 7.11
C TYR A 4 -10.04 2.41 5.89
N PRO A 5 -10.42 3.23 4.90
CA PRO A 5 -11.06 2.71 3.68
C PRO A 5 -10.09 1.83 2.91
N TYR A 6 -10.57 0.73 2.37
CA TYR A 6 -9.77 -0.09 1.46
C TYR A 6 -9.52 0.64 0.14
N GLU A 7 -8.30 0.58 -0.35
CA GLU A 7 -7.90 1.12 -1.65
C GLU A 7 -7.22 0.03 -2.48
N SER A 8 -7.80 -0.28 -3.64
CA SER A 8 -7.14 -1.13 -4.62
C SER A 8 -6.08 -0.32 -5.39
N GLN A 9 -4.94 -0.94 -5.71
CA GLN A 9 -3.97 -0.30 -6.60
C GLN A 9 -4.49 -0.12 -8.04
N TRP A 10 -5.57 -0.80 -8.40
CA TRP A 10 -6.23 -0.68 -9.72
C TRP A 10 -7.53 0.15 -9.68
N GLY A 11 -7.78 0.88 -8.58
CA GLY A 11 -8.92 1.78 -8.42
C GLY A 11 -10.12 1.17 -7.72
N ASP A 12 -10.51 -0.07 -8.02
CA ASP A 12 -11.64 -0.75 -7.39
C ASP A 12 -11.28 -2.18 -6.94
N LEU A 13 -11.82 -2.60 -5.79
CA LEU A 13 -11.67 -3.97 -5.28
C LEU A 13 -12.19 -5.03 -6.28
N ALA A 14 -13.27 -4.71 -7.01
CA ALA A 14 -13.85 -5.60 -8.00
C ALA A 14 -12.89 -5.93 -9.16
N CYS A 15 -11.86 -5.12 -9.37
CA CYS A 15 -10.82 -5.37 -10.37
C CYS A 15 -9.86 -6.49 -9.96
N ASN A 16 -9.58 -6.65 -8.66
CA ASN A 16 -8.48 -7.49 -8.20
C ASN A 16 -8.57 -8.94 -8.66
N ALA A 17 -9.70 -9.62 -8.43
CA ALA A 17 -9.85 -11.04 -8.81
C ALA A 17 -9.77 -11.26 -10.33
N PRO A 18 -10.48 -10.49 -11.18
CA PRO A 18 -10.33 -10.57 -12.63
C PRO A 18 -8.88 -10.43 -13.11
N LEU A 19 -8.17 -9.45 -12.60
CA LEU A 19 -6.79 -9.18 -13.01
C LEU A 19 -5.83 -10.30 -12.56
N ILE A 20 -5.93 -10.67 -11.28
CA ILE A 20 -4.98 -11.60 -10.66
C ILE A 20 -5.23 -13.04 -11.07
N GLU A 21 -6.49 -13.46 -11.18
CA GLU A 21 -6.85 -14.86 -11.41
C GLU A 21 -7.08 -15.18 -12.88
N ARG A 22 -7.47 -14.20 -13.69
CA ARG A 22 -7.79 -14.40 -15.11
C ARG A 22 -6.88 -13.64 -16.07
N GLY A 23 -5.97 -12.78 -15.56
CA GLY A 23 -5.05 -12.00 -16.39
C GLY A 23 -5.75 -10.94 -17.25
N GLU A 24 -6.92 -10.45 -16.80
CA GLU A 24 -7.64 -9.41 -17.52
C GLU A 24 -6.91 -8.07 -17.44
N SER A 25 -7.13 -7.18 -18.40
CA SER A 25 -6.58 -5.83 -18.35
C SER A 25 -7.29 -4.99 -17.31
N PRO A 26 -6.58 -4.23 -16.46
CA PRO A 26 -7.23 -3.31 -15.54
C PRO A 26 -8.02 -2.21 -16.25
N ALA A 27 -7.62 -1.78 -17.46
CA ALA A 27 -8.34 -0.78 -18.24
C ALA A 27 -9.72 -1.25 -18.73
N ASP A 28 -9.94 -2.57 -18.85
CA ASP A 28 -11.24 -3.16 -19.20
C ASP A 28 -12.20 -3.19 -18.01
N ARG A 29 -11.70 -2.93 -16.79
CA ARG A 29 -12.43 -3.11 -15.54
C ARG A 29 -12.65 -1.84 -14.77
N PHE A 30 -11.89 -0.80 -15.04
CA PHE A 30 -11.92 0.45 -14.30
C PHE A 30 -11.78 1.65 -15.24
N ASP A 31 -12.63 2.66 -15.03
CA ASP A 31 -12.47 3.94 -15.74
C ASP A 31 -11.33 4.75 -15.08
N TRP A 32 -10.13 4.56 -15.59
CA TRP A 32 -8.90 5.19 -15.11
C TRP A 32 -8.93 6.73 -15.17
N ARG A 33 -9.81 7.31 -16.00
CA ARG A 33 -9.97 8.77 -16.09
C ARG A 33 -10.48 9.38 -14.80
N THR A 34 -11.26 8.61 -14.02
CA THR A 34 -11.77 9.03 -12.71
C THR A 34 -10.67 9.23 -11.68
N GLU A 35 -9.50 8.63 -11.89
CA GLU A 35 -8.31 8.79 -11.04
C GLU A 35 -7.30 9.79 -11.61
N GLY A 36 -7.67 10.52 -12.68
CA GLY A 36 -6.88 11.60 -13.27
C GLY A 36 -5.73 11.16 -14.16
N TYR A 37 -5.67 9.89 -14.58
CA TYR A 37 -4.62 9.47 -15.51
C TYR A 37 -4.79 10.13 -16.89
N PRO A 38 -3.69 10.60 -17.52
CA PRO A 38 -3.76 11.29 -18.81
C PRO A 38 -4.00 10.32 -19.98
N SER A 39 -3.66 9.05 -19.83
CA SER A 39 -3.84 8.02 -20.84
C SER A 39 -4.02 6.63 -20.24
N GLU A 40 -4.60 5.72 -21.03
CA GLU A 40 -4.67 4.31 -20.68
C GLU A 40 -3.27 3.71 -20.47
N ALA A 41 -2.31 4.09 -21.30
CA ALA A 41 -0.93 3.60 -21.20
C ALA A 41 -0.28 4.00 -19.86
N ASP A 42 -0.51 5.23 -19.38
CA ASP A 42 -0.03 5.66 -18.07
C ASP A 42 -0.72 4.90 -16.94
N TYR A 43 -2.03 4.66 -17.05
CA TYR A 43 -2.72 3.85 -16.06
C TYR A 43 -2.19 2.40 -16.02
N LEU A 44 -2.05 1.76 -17.16
CA LEU A 44 -1.52 0.40 -17.26
C LEU A 44 -0.10 0.30 -16.70
N PHE A 45 0.73 1.31 -16.98
CA PHE A 45 2.09 1.39 -16.46
C PHE A 45 2.11 1.51 -14.93
N TRP A 46 1.38 2.48 -14.37
CA TRP A 46 1.49 2.80 -12.95
C TRP A 46 0.69 1.87 -12.03
N SER A 47 -0.49 1.40 -12.46
CA SER A 47 -1.41 0.65 -11.59
C SER A 47 -0.81 -0.63 -11.00
N GLY A 48 0.19 -1.21 -11.66
CA GLY A 48 0.95 -2.35 -11.13
C GLY A 48 1.95 -2.00 -10.01
N HIS A 49 2.26 -0.71 -9.79
CA HIS A 49 3.37 -0.26 -8.97
C HIS A 49 2.98 0.62 -7.77
N VAL A 50 1.70 0.95 -7.61
CA VAL A 50 1.23 1.95 -6.64
C VAL A 50 0.66 1.37 -5.35
N CYS A 51 1.03 0.14 -4.98
CA CYS A 51 0.56 -0.49 -3.74
C CYS A 51 0.81 0.38 -2.50
N GLY A 52 1.99 1.01 -2.39
CA GLY A 52 2.31 1.92 -1.29
C GLY A 52 1.47 3.19 -1.29
N LEU A 53 1.15 3.74 -2.47
CA LEU A 53 0.29 4.92 -2.60
C LEU A 53 -1.18 4.58 -2.33
N ALA A 54 -1.65 3.37 -2.66
CA ALA A 54 -2.97 2.90 -2.27
C ALA A 54 -3.10 2.84 -0.74
N GLY A 55 -2.08 2.31 -0.05
CA GLY A 55 -2.01 2.36 1.41
C GLY A 55 -1.99 3.79 1.96
N LEU A 56 -1.20 4.68 1.38
CA LEU A 56 -1.18 6.09 1.75
C LEU A 56 -2.56 6.75 1.56
N ARG A 57 -3.24 6.53 0.42
CA ARG A 57 -4.56 7.12 0.16
C ARG A 57 -5.61 6.65 1.17
N SER A 58 -5.58 5.38 1.59
CA SER A 58 -6.39 4.88 2.70
C SER A 58 -6.18 5.70 3.98
N VAL A 59 -4.92 5.98 4.31
CA VAL A 59 -4.54 6.80 5.48
C VAL A 59 -5.00 8.25 5.31
N LEU A 60 -4.80 8.86 4.14
CA LEU A 60 -5.24 10.22 3.86
C LEU A 60 -6.76 10.37 3.97
N LYS A 61 -7.54 9.43 3.42
CA LYS A 61 -9.00 9.41 3.57
C LYS A 61 -9.45 9.34 5.03
N ALA A 62 -8.72 8.60 5.86
CA ALA A 62 -9.04 8.43 7.27
C ALA A 62 -8.62 9.63 8.14
N TRP A 63 -7.49 10.26 7.84
CA TRP A 63 -6.90 11.30 8.70
C TRP A 63 -7.06 12.71 8.15
N ILE A 64 -7.04 12.89 6.83
CA ILE A 64 -7.03 14.19 6.14
C ILE A 64 -7.96 14.11 4.92
N PRO A 65 -9.30 14.14 5.12
CA PRO A 65 -10.26 13.87 4.03
C PRO A 65 -10.06 14.73 2.78
N ALA A 66 -9.63 15.98 2.93
CA ALA A 66 -9.33 16.86 1.80
C ALA A 66 -8.18 16.32 0.93
N ALA A 67 -7.12 15.78 1.55
CA ALA A 67 -6.03 15.13 0.84
C ALA A 67 -6.42 13.73 0.34
N GLY A 68 -7.31 13.04 1.04
CA GLY A 68 -7.88 11.75 0.62
C GLY A 68 -8.73 11.82 -0.66
N ALA A 69 -9.16 13.01 -1.07
CA ALA A 69 -9.86 13.25 -2.32
C ALA A 69 -8.94 13.32 -3.56
N LEU A 70 -7.61 13.35 -3.37
CA LEU A 70 -6.65 13.33 -4.47
C LEU A 70 -6.78 12.04 -5.28
N GLY A 71 -6.81 12.16 -6.61
CA GLY A 71 -6.75 11.02 -7.52
C GLY A 71 -5.40 10.30 -7.42
N MET A 72 -5.38 9.03 -7.81
CA MET A 72 -4.15 8.24 -7.74
C MET A 72 -3.04 8.83 -8.61
N HIS A 73 -3.37 9.33 -9.80
CA HIS A 73 -2.37 9.93 -10.68
C HIS A 73 -1.75 11.21 -10.09
N GLU A 74 -2.51 12.01 -9.36
CA GLU A 74 -1.97 13.17 -8.64
C GLU A 74 -0.98 12.74 -7.54
N LEU A 75 -1.30 11.69 -6.78
CA LEU A 75 -0.39 11.12 -5.79
C LEU A 75 0.89 10.59 -6.42
N ILE A 76 0.79 9.93 -7.58
CA ILE A 76 1.95 9.47 -8.36
C ILE A 76 2.81 10.66 -8.78
N THR A 77 2.21 11.68 -9.36
CA THR A 77 2.91 12.88 -9.83
C THR A 77 3.71 13.54 -8.71
N ARG A 78 3.09 13.69 -7.53
CA ARG A 78 3.77 14.23 -6.34
C ARG A 78 4.88 13.31 -5.85
N ALA A 79 4.63 12.00 -5.77
CA ALA A 79 5.63 11.03 -5.34
C ALA A 79 6.87 11.01 -6.26
N VAL A 80 6.66 11.13 -7.58
CA VAL A 80 7.75 11.24 -8.55
C VAL A 80 8.52 12.56 -8.39
N ALA A 81 7.82 13.68 -8.25
CA ALA A 81 8.45 14.99 -8.03
C ALA A 81 9.30 15.04 -6.76
N ARG A 82 8.98 14.22 -5.75
CA ARG A 82 9.71 14.09 -4.49
C ARG A 82 10.68 12.91 -4.47
N ALA A 83 10.92 12.25 -5.59
CA ALA A 83 11.75 11.04 -5.70
C ALA A 83 11.33 9.90 -4.76
N ALA A 84 10.09 9.91 -4.26
CA ALA A 84 9.51 8.80 -3.50
C ALA A 84 9.13 7.62 -4.40
N LEU A 85 8.80 7.89 -5.67
CA LEU A 85 8.74 6.93 -6.77
C LEU A 85 9.69 7.37 -7.87
N THR A 86 10.28 6.42 -8.58
CA THR A 86 11.11 6.73 -9.76
C THR A 86 10.68 5.88 -10.93
N ARG A 87 10.74 6.48 -12.12
CA ARG A 87 10.57 5.79 -13.39
C ARG A 87 11.88 5.86 -14.18
N ASP A 88 12.34 4.72 -14.62
CA ASP A 88 13.50 4.61 -15.53
C ASP A 88 13.09 3.75 -16.75
N GLY A 89 12.69 4.43 -17.83
CA GLY A 89 12.09 3.78 -18.98
C GLY A 89 10.78 3.06 -18.61
N ASP A 90 10.78 1.75 -18.73
CA ASP A 90 9.64 0.88 -18.40
C ASP A 90 9.73 0.29 -16.97
N ASP A 91 10.77 0.64 -16.22
CA ASP A 91 10.98 0.18 -14.85
C ASP A 91 10.51 1.21 -13.81
N VAL A 92 10.00 0.72 -12.68
CA VAL A 92 9.68 1.51 -11.49
C VAL A 92 10.54 1.03 -10.34
N GLY A 93 11.30 1.94 -9.74
CA GLY A 93 12.20 1.64 -8.63
C GLY A 93 11.50 1.26 -7.31
N GLY A 94 10.16 1.28 -7.29
CA GLY A 94 9.35 1.06 -6.09
C GLY A 94 9.26 2.31 -5.21
N LEU A 95 8.73 2.17 -4.00
CA LEU A 95 8.60 3.27 -3.04
C LEU A 95 9.88 3.41 -2.22
N TYR A 96 10.60 4.53 -2.39
CA TYR A 96 11.78 4.88 -1.60
C TYR A 96 11.37 5.50 -0.27
N TYR A 97 11.62 4.82 0.84
CA TYR A 97 11.05 5.14 2.16
C TYR A 97 11.48 6.49 2.72
N ARG A 98 12.74 6.91 2.56
CA ARG A 98 13.21 8.20 3.06
C ARG A 98 12.57 9.38 2.31
N PRO A 99 12.65 9.45 0.96
CA PRO A 99 11.93 10.48 0.22
C PRO A 99 10.41 10.45 0.45
N PHE A 100 9.83 9.26 0.60
CA PHE A 100 8.41 9.12 0.94
C PHE A 100 8.10 9.73 2.32
N ALA A 101 8.91 9.45 3.34
CA ALA A 101 8.72 9.99 4.69
C ALA A 101 8.83 11.53 4.72
N GLU A 102 9.80 12.09 3.99
CA GLU A 102 9.96 13.54 3.84
C GLU A 102 8.75 14.15 3.11
N TRP A 103 8.32 13.55 2.02
CA TRP A 103 7.17 14.00 1.25
C TRP A 103 5.88 14.02 2.07
N VAL A 104 5.53 12.91 2.76
CA VAL A 104 4.26 12.85 3.50
C VAL A 104 4.24 13.80 4.69
N ARG A 105 5.40 14.10 5.29
CA ARG A 105 5.54 15.13 6.32
C ARG A 105 5.31 16.53 5.72
N ASP A 106 5.98 16.85 4.62
CA ASP A 106 5.96 18.19 4.03
C ASP A 106 4.61 18.55 3.41
N ASP A 107 3.97 17.61 2.72
CA ASP A 107 2.70 17.85 2.02
C ASP A 107 1.46 17.61 2.90
N PHE A 108 1.54 16.71 3.88
CA PHE A 108 0.37 16.25 4.65
C PHE A 108 0.53 16.38 6.18
N GLY A 109 1.70 16.79 6.67
CA GLY A 109 1.97 16.86 8.11
C GLY A 109 2.01 15.48 8.80
N ILE A 110 2.10 14.38 8.02
CA ILE A 110 2.18 13.02 8.55
C ILE A 110 3.62 12.71 8.91
N GLU A 111 3.91 12.53 10.19
CA GLU A 111 5.22 12.03 10.61
C GLU A 111 5.38 10.56 10.18
N ALA A 112 6.57 10.22 9.70
CA ALA A 112 6.86 8.88 9.19
C ALA A 112 8.20 8.37 9.72
N VAL A 113 8.18 7.19 10.34
CA VAL A 113 9.38 6.50 10.85
C VAL A 113 9.77 5.38 9.91
N VAL A 114 10.95 5.50 9.31
CA VAL A 114 11.48 4.49 8.37
C VAL A 114 12.19 3.38 9.13
N HIS A 115 11.76 2.16 8.91
CA HIS A 115 12.39 0.95 9.43
C HIS A 115 13.08 0.19 8.28
N PRO A 116 14.37 0.43 8.04
CA PRO A 116 15.11 -0.24 6.96
C PRO A 116 15.33 -1.72 7.26
N ARG A 117 15.33 -2.07 8.55
CA ARG A 117 15.38 -3.44 9.07
C ARG A 117 14.76 -3.47 10.46
N ILE A 118 13.77 -4.34 10.66
CA ILE A 118 13.04 -4.50 11.92
C ILE A 118 12.43 -5.90 11.97
N ALA A 119 12.44 -6.55 13.14
CA ALA A 119 11.77 -7.83 13.30
C ALA A 119 10.24 -7.67 13.16
N VAL A 120 9.57 -8.67 12.61
CA VAL A 120 8.12 -8.60 12.33
C VAL A 120 7.29 -8.31 13.59
N PRO A 121 7.51 -8.96 14.75
CA PRO A 121 6.75 -8.62 15.95
C PRO A 121 6.91 -7.16 16.37
N GLU A 122 8.13 -6.61 16.25
CA GLU A 122 8.42 -5.21 16.57
C GLU A 122 7.75 -4.26 15.59
N LEU A 123 7.79 -4.57 14.28
CA LEU A 123 7.12 -3.78 13.25
C LEU A 123 5.60 -3.75 13.46
N LEU A 124 4.99 -4.88 13.81
CA LEU A 124 3.55 -4.96 14.08
C LEU A 124 3.18 -4.24 15.38
N ALA A 125 4.05 -4.22 16.38
CA ALA A 125 3.86 -3.49 17.63
C ALA A 125 3.90 -1.95 17.45
N GLU A 126 4.40 -1.45 16.29
CA GLU A 126 4.29 -0.05 15.93
C GLU A 126 2.85 0.40 15.65
N VAL A 127 1.95 -0.54 15.34
CA VAL A 127 0.53 -0.25 15.06
C VAL A 127 -0.20 0.05 16.37
N GLY A 128 -0.90 1.18 16.42
CA GLY A 128 -1.63 1.62 17.62
C GLY A 128 -2.57 2.77 17.34
N GLU A 129 -3.05 3.43 18.38
CA GLU A 129 -3.90 4.60 18.21
C GLU A 129 -3.14 5.72 17.46
N GLY A 130 -3.70 6.14 16.31
CA GLY A 130 -3.06 7.13 15.45
C GLY A 130 -1.77 6.66 14.76
N ARG A 131 -1.48 5.36 14.75
CA ARG A 131 -0.28 4.79 14.11
C ARG A 131 -0.63 3.59 13.25
N VAL A 132 -0.14 3.58 12.03
CA VAL A 132 -0.30 2.47 11.07
C VAL A 132 1.04 2.19 10.39
N VAL A 133 1.16 1.02 9.77
CA VAL A 133 2.41 0.59 9.15
C VAL A 133 2.19 0.22 7.68
N LEU A 134 2.96 0.83 6.79
CA LEU A 134 3.19 0.31 5.44
C LEU A 134 4.28 -0.76 5.52
N ALA A 135 3.89 -2.02 5.57
CA ALA A 135 4.80 -3.16 5.70
C ALA A 135 5.20 -3.73 4.33
N SER A 136 6.51 -3.96 4.13
CA SER A 136 7.00 -4.62 2.91
C SER A 136 6.82 -6.12 3.02
N VAL A 137 6.02 -6.67 2.10
CA VAL A 137 5.72 -8.10 2.01
C VAL A 137 5.87 -8.60 0.57
N SER A 138 5.93 -9.91 0.37
CA SER A 138 5.73 -10.50 -0.95
C SER A 138 4.28 -10.36 -1.39
N SER A 139 4.04 -10.14 -2.68
CA SER A 139 2.68 -10.17 -3.24
C SER A 139 2.00 -11.55 -3.09
N GLU A 140 2.77 -12.60 -2.75
CA GLU A 140 2.25 -13.94 -2.43
C GLU A 140 1.40 -13.97 -1.15
N VAL A 141 1.43 -12.91 -0.34
CA VAL A 141 0.57 -12.73 0.85
C VAL A 141 -0.93 -12.83 0.51
N ARG A 142 -1.31 -12.67 -0.76
CA ARG A 142 -2.68 -12.90 -1.26
C ARG A 142 -3.10 -14.38 -1.24
N TYR A 143 -2.15 -15.30 -1.10
CA TYR A 143 -2.39 -16.75 -1.01
C TYR A 143 -1.70 -17.34 0.23
N PRO A 144 -2.13 -16.98 1.45
CA PRO A 144 -1.39 -17.29 2.67
C PRO A 144 -1.30 -18.79 2.99
N LYS A 145 -2.11 -19.64 2.35
CA LYS A 145 -2.03 -21.09 2.47
C LYS A 145 -0.91 -21.71 1.62
N ARG A 146 -0.31 -20.95 0.70
CA ARG A 146 0.80 -21.40 -0.15
C ARG A 146 2.14 -21.08 0.52
N PRO A 147 3.21 -21.85 0.25
CA PRO A 147 4.55 -21.49 0.68
C PRO A 147 4.98 -20.14 0.10
N ALA A 148 5.67 -19.32 0.89
CA ALA A 148 6.30 -18.10 0.40
C ALA A 148 7.60 -18.47 -0.33
N THR A 149 7.80 -17.97 -1.56
CA THR A 149 9.00 -18.21 -2.35
C THR A 149 9.93 -17.00 -2.38
N ARG A 150 9.42 -15.82 -2.01
CA ARG A 150 10.16 -14.56 -1.97
C ARG A 150 9.66 -13.66 -0.85
N ARG A 151 10.43 -12.63 -0.51
CA ARG A 151 10.08 -11.60 0.47
C ARG A 151 10.15 -10.22 -0.16
N GLY A 152 9.22 -9.34 0.21
CA GLY A 152 9.18 -7.97 -0.30
C GLY A 152 8.67 -7.83 -1.72
N GLY A 153 8.78 -6.61 -2.26
CA GLY A 153 8.31 -6.24 -3.59
C GLY A 153 6.83 -5.79 -3.62
N HIS A 154 6.14 -5.77 -2.48
CA HIS A 154 4.78 -5.29 -2.33
C HIS A 154 4.62 -4.60 -0.97
N LEU A 155 3.67 -3.66 -0.87
CA LEU A 155 3.34 -2.97 0.36
C LEU A 155 1.87 -3.22 0.74
N VAL A 156 1.66 -3.50 2.01
CA VAL A 156 0.33 -3.61 2.63
C VAL A 156 0.21 -2.60 3.76
N LEU A 157 -1.00 -2.09 4.00
CA LEU A 157 -1.29 -1.19 5.13
C LEU A 157 -1.75 -2.02 6.32
N VAL A 158 -0.90 -2.18 7.34
CA VAL A 158 -1.31 -2.78 8.62
C VAL A 158 -1.90 -1.68 9.50
N HIS A 159 -3.17 -1.83 9.86
CA HIS A 159 -3.93 -0.81 10.59
C HIS A 159 -4.49 -1.27 11.93
N ALA A 160 -4.38 -2.56 12.26
CA ALA A 160 -4.64 -3.06 13.59
C ALA A 160 -3.73 -4.25 13.92
N PHE A 161 -3.37 -4.37 15.19
CA PHE A 161 -2.62 -5.49 15.74
C PHE A 161 -3.08 -5.75 17.18
N ASP A 162 -3.47 -6.97 17.49
CA ASP A 162 -3.99 -7.38 18.81
C ASP A 162 -2.95 -8.10 19.69
N GLY A 163 -1.68 -8.13 19.26
CA GLY A 163 -0.59 -8.88 19.91
C GLY A 163 -0.30 -10.23 19.26
N GLU A 164 -1.26 -10.80 18.54
CA GLU A 164 -1.14 -12.10 17.87
C GLU A 164 -1.44 -12.05 16.38
N THR A 165 -2.39 -11.21 15.98
CA THR A 165 -2.91 -11.12 14.62
C THR A 165 -2.79 -9.70 14.08
N ALA A 166 -2.18 -9.56 12.90
CA ALA A 166 -2.19 -8.35 12.11
C ALA A 166 -3.45 -8.27 11.25
N THR A 167 -4.13 -7.13 11.26
CA THR A 167 -5.20 -6.79 10.32
C THR A 167 -4.69 -5.74 9.34
N PHE A 168 -4.83 -6.01 8.05
CA PHE A 168 -4.23 -5.16 7.02
C PHE A 168 -5.06 -5.08 5.75
N HIS A 169 -4.87 -4.01 5.00
CA HIS A 169 -5.32 -3.88 3.63
C HIS A 169 -4.22 -4.30 2.66
N ASN A 170 -4.55 -5.21 1.76
CA ASN A 170 -3.68 -5.63 0.68
C ASN A 170 -4.22 -5.06 -0.65
N PRO A 171 -3.59 -4.01 -1.22
CA PRO A 171 -4.08 -3.33 -2.42
C PRO A 171 -4.25 -4.21 -3.65
N SER A 172 -3.61 -5.37 -3.66
CA SER A 172 -3.74 -6.38 -4.72
C SER A 172 -4.26 -7.73 -4.19
N GLY A 173 -4.91 -7.73 -3.03
CA GLY A 173 -5.52 -8.93 -2.45
C GLY A 173 -6.77 -9.38 -3.20
N VAL A 174 -7.16 -10.63 -3.00
CA VAL A 174 -8.35 -11.23 -3.61
C VAL A 174 -9.25 -11.79 -2.50
N GLY A 175 -10.54 -11.49 -2.56
CA GLY A 175 -11.51 -11.95 -1.58
C GLY A 175 -11.11 -11.54 -0.15
N SER A 176 -11.05 -12.49 0.77
CA SER A 176 -10.70 -12.24 2.18
C SER A 176 -9.25 -11.84 2.43
N THR A 177 -8.41 -11.80 1.39
CA THR A 177 -7.02 -11.35 1.49
C THR A 177 -6.81 -9.91 0.99
N ALA A 178 -7.89 -9.18 0.69
CA ALA A 178 -7.87 -7.79 0.24
C ALA A 178 -8.12 -6.82 1.39
N ALA A 179 -9.38 -6.51 1.66
CA ALA A 179 -9.79 -5.61 2.75
C ALA A 179 -9.80 -6.36 4.08
N ASP A 180 -9.27 -5.73 5.13
CA ASP A 180 -9.22 -6.27 6.50
C ASP A 180 -8.71 -7.71 6.59
N ALA A 181 -7.76 -8.04 5.72
CA ALA A 181 -7.10 -9.34 5.73
C ALA A 181 -6.41 -9.59 7.08
N ARG A 182 -6.45 -10.82 7.57
CA ARG A 182 -5.92 -11.17 8.89
C ARG A 182 -4.90 -12.29 8.80
N LEU A 183 -3.74 -12.09 9.42
CA LEU A 183 -2.70 -13.13 9.55
C LEU A 183 -2.07 -13.07 10.94
N GLY A 184 -1.83 -14.24 11.53
CA GLY A 184 -0.99 -14.36 12.72
C GLY A 184 0.45 -13.94 12.42
N VAL A 185 1.17 -13.48 13.45
CA VAL A 185 2.56 -12.99 13.34
C VAL A 185 3.46 -13.94 12.55
N ALA A 186 3.41 -15.24 12.85
CA ALA A 186 4.26 -16.25 12.20
C ALA A 186 3.94 -16.37 10.68
N ASP A 187 2.66 -16.34 10.31
CA ASP A 187 2.24 -16.39 8.91
C ASP A 187 2.58 -15.10 8.15
N PHE A 188 2.39 -13.94 8.79
CA PHE A 188 2.78 -12.65 8.21
C PHE A 188 4.30 -12.59 7.98
N ALA A 189 5.10 -13.10 8.91
CA ALA A 189 6.56 -13.12 8.83
C ALA A 189 7.09 -13.91 7.61
N ARG A 190 6.37 -14.92 7.15
CA ARG A 190 6.76 -15.70 5.97
C ARG A 190 6.87 -14.84 4.70
N PHE A 191 6.06 -13.79 4.60
CA PHE A 191 6.01 -12.91 3.43
C PHE A 191 6.79 -11.60 3.65
N SER A 192 7.10 -11.26 4.90
CA SER A 192 7.71 -9.98 5.26
C SER A 192 9.16 -9.88 4.81
N ALA A 193 9.54 -8.70 4.31
CA ALA A 193 10.93 -8.31 4.07
C ALA A 193 11.59 -7.64 5.29
N GLU A 194 10.96 -7.72 6.48
CA GLU A 194 11.47 -7.16 7.74
C GLU A 194 11.84 -5.67 7.61
N ARG A 195 10.98 -4.91 6.93
CA ARG A 195 11.12 -3.46 6.74
C ARG A 195 9.76 -2.82 6.46
N GLY A 196 9.65 -1.53 6.72
CA GLY A 196 8.43 -0.78 6.49
C GLY A 196 8.54 0.67 6.88
N VAL A 197 7.41 1.36 6.90
CA VAL A 197 7.28 2.76 7.35
C VAL A 197 6.09 2.86 8.27
N THR A 198 6.31 3.34 9.50
CA THR A 198 5.24 3.71 10.41
C THR A 198 4.78 5.12 10.07
N LEU A 199 3.48 5.30 9.86
CA LEU A 199 2.85 6.60 9.69
C LEU A 199 2.16 7.00 11.01
N VAL A 200 2.34 8.25 11.41
CA VAL A 200 1.77 8.80 12.65
C VAL A 200 0.80 9.92 12.31
N ARG A 201 -0.42 9.82 12.86
CA ARG A 201 -1.50 10.78 12.61
C ARG A 201 -1.09 12.19 13.03
N PRO A 202 -1.31 13.22 12.19
CA PRO A 202 -1.12 14.61 12.59
C PRO A 202 -2.01 14.97 13.79
N VAL A 203 -1.49 15.82 14.68
CA VAL A 203 -2.22 16.35 15.85
C VAL A 203 -3.16 17.47 15.42
#